data_d1541f92d7ed336655784d62606452cf
#
_entry.id   d1541f92d7ed336655784d62606452cf
#
_cell.length_a   1.000
_cell.length_b   1.000
_cell.length_c   1.000
_cell.angle_alpha   90.00
_cell.angle_beta   90.00
_cell.angle_gamma   90.00
#
_symmetry.space_group_name_H-M   'P 1'
#
loop_
_entity.id
_entity.type
_entity.pdbx_description
1 polymer ?
#
loop_
_entity_poly.entity_id
_entity_poly.type
_entity_poly.pdbx_seq_one_letter_code
_entity_poly.pdbx_strand_id
1 'polypeptide(L)'
;MKKTIYQILISLSLMISASLSSAANWLADYSFDTDVTYDDNFLMSESEQDTWIYSVKPEVSLIYVSPVAKSQLDAKIAVKRYSEFGLFDSEDPAFDWKNSYKTERSHWSIDLGYSENSQRDVAELDVGIFDANTIVSTIYVDPSVIVDVTERDQLGISYSYAERDYDDNDFSDNDNQTVGLNWQHRLNELLRTTATLSLSQYSADRVAISSNDTDYVQATIGFIYKYSEATTINGSAGYFETDSRARFFPGPALLIVDTERTGTLFNLGIGYRYEKDDISINLSRGLYPSSQGVVEERDSIGVDYEHQFNGRSASGINISWHNTDHLVQERESLTLSPFYRYHLTEKLQLKTTYIFRRFDRQSTFTEVDSNRFNVGLRYSF
;
A
#
# COMPACT_ATOMS: atom_id res chain seq x y z
N MET A 1 5.44 17.83 17.66
CA MET A 1 4.93 17.75 16.27
C MET A 1 3.41 17.63 16.19
N LYS A 2 2.70 16.71 16.90
CA LYS A 2 1.23 16.52 16.78
C LYS A 2 0.40 17.82 16.83
N LYS A 3 0.67 18.76 17.75
CA LYS A 3 -0.05 20.05 17.83
C LYS A 3 0.12 20.95 16.61
N THR A 4 1.28 20.90 15.96
CA THR A 4 1.58 21.73 14.78
C THR A 4 0.84 21.20 13.55
N ILE A 5 0.73 19.88 13.40
CA ILE A 5 -0.01 19.20 12.31
C ILE A 5 -1.51 19.50 12.41
N TYR A 6 -2.10 19.42 13.61
CA TYR A 6 -3.51 19.80 13.83
C TYR A 6 -3.76 21.28 13.50
N GLN A 7 -2.84 22.18 13.83
CA GLN A 7 -2.96 23.60 13.48
C GLN A 7 -2.84 23.86 11.99
N ILE A 8 -2.00 23.11 11.28
CA ILE A 8 -1.87 23.17 9.81
C ILE A 8 -3.13 22.63 9.15
N LEU A 9 -3.69 21.51 9.60
CA LEU A 9 -4.92 20.94 9.07
C LEU A 9 -6.13 21.85 9.29
N ILE A 10 -6.24 22.48 10.45
CA ILE A 10 -7.30 23.45 10.77
C ILE A 10 -7.14 24.73 9.95
N SER A 11 -5.92 25.24 9.77
CA SER A 11 -5.68 26.43 8.95
C SER A 11 -5.89 26.15 7.46
N LEU A 12 -5.56 24.96 6.98
CA LEU A 12 -5.81 24.53 5.61
C LEU A 12 -7.31 24.39 5.34
N SER A 13 -8.10 23.82 6.27
CA SER A 13 -9.55 23.72 6.16
C SER A 13 -10.24 25.10 6.14
N LEU A 14 -9.73 26.07 6.89
CA LEU A 14 -10.22 27.46 6.89
C LEU A 14 -9.86 28.23 5.59
N MET A 15 -8.70 27.97 4.98
CA MET A 15 -8.31 28.58 3.70
C MET A 15 -9.11 28.00 2.52
N ILE A 16 -9.45 26.72 2.56
CA ILE A 16 -10.23 26.04 1.51
C ILE A 16 -11.68 26.56 1.53
N SER A 17 -12.26 26.80 2.71
CA SER A 17 -13.63 27.34 2.80
C SER A 17 -13.78 28.77 2.24
N ALA A 18 -12.71 29.56 2.21
CA ALA A 18 -12.73 30.93 1.69
C ALA A 18 -12.61 31.02 0.17
N SER A 19 -12.08 29.98 -0.50
CA SER A 19 -11.85 29.97 -1.96
C SER A 19 -12.95 29.27 -2.78
N LEU A 20 -13.86 28.55 -2.13
CA LEU A 20 -14.93 27.79 -2.80
C LEU A 20 -16.04 28.64 -3.44
N SER A 21 -16.04 29.96 -3.24
CA SER A 21 -17.14 30.83 -3.71
C SER A 21 -17.03 31.32 -5.16
N SER A 22 -16.00 30.95 -5.94
CA SER A 22 -15.77 31.62 -7.22
C SER A 22 -15.34 30.79 -8.43
N ALA A 23 -15.22 29.46 -8.37
CA ALA A 23 -14.80 28.72 -9.57
C ALA A 23 -15.45 27.32 -9.67
N ALA A 24 -16.20 27.15 -10.73
CA ALA A 24 -17.09 26.03 -11.05
C ALA A 24 -16.43 24.64 -11.29
N ASN A 25 -15.24 24.35 -10.79
CA ASN A 25 -14.48 23.13 -11.09
C ASN A 25 -14.08 22.30 -9.86
N TRP A 26 -14.51 22.70 -8.66
CA TRP A 26 -14.26 21.94 -7.44
C TRP A 26 -15.50 21.13 -7.06
N LEU A 27 -15.28 19.84 -6.81
CA LEU A 27 -16.27 18.93 -6.23
C LEU A 27 -15.79 18.51 -4.85
N ALA A 28 -16.70 18.49 -3.88
CA ALA A 28 -16.44 17.98 -2.55
C ALA A 28 -17.31 16.74 -2.33
N ASP A 29 -16.68 15.61 -2.06
CA ASP A 29 -17.32 14.35 -1.69
C ASP A 29 -17.07 14.06 -0.22
N TYR A 30 -18.09 13.60 0.49
CA TYR A 30 -17.99 13.21 1.88
C TYR A 30 -18.45 11.77 2.02
N SER A 31 -17.70 10.96 2.75
CA SER A 31 -18.12 9.62 3.13
C SER A 31 -17.95 9.38 4.62
N PHE A 32 -18.75 8.47 5.11
CA PHE A 32 -18.73 8.03 6.50
C PHE A 32 -18.86 6.52 6.52
N ASP A 33 -17.78 5.84 6.87
CA ASP A 33 -17.75 4.39 7.03
C ASP A 33 -17.83 4.04 8.51
N THR A 34 -18.63 3.04 8.84
CA THR A 34 -18.65 2.42 10.17
C THR A 34 -18.70 0.92 10.03
N ASP A 35 -17.92 0.22 10.81
CA ASP A 35 -17.89 -1.24 10.81
C ASP A 35 -17.73 -1.84 12.20
N VAL A 36 -18.21 -3.07 12.30
CA VAL A 36 -18.03 -3.94 13.47
C VAL A 36 -17.39 -5.22 12.97
N THR A 37 -16.29 -5.59 13.58
CA THR A 37 -15.53 -6.80 13.25
C THR A 37 -15.40 -7.68 14.48
N TYR A 38 -15.67 -8.96 14.34
CA TYR A 38 -15.27 -9.99 15.29
C TYR A 38 -14.02 -10.68 14.76
N ASP A 39 -12.99 -10.84 15.59
CA ASP A 39 -11.74 -11.52 15.28
C ASP A 39 -11.49 -12.57 16.38
N ASP A 40 -11.40 -13.84 16.03
CA ASP A 40 -11.24 -14.95 16.98
C ASP A 40 -9.79 -15.14 17.46
N ASN A 41 -8.80 -14.61 16.72
CA ASN A 41 -7.39 -14.65 17.09
C ASN A 41 -6.71 -13.32 16.72
N PHE A 42 -7.05 -12.27 17.47
CA PHE A 42 -6.59 -10.91 17.21
C PHE A 42 -5.07 -10.77 17.16
N LEU A 43 -4.35 -11.42 18.06
CA LEU A 43 -2.89 -11.34 18.14
C LEU A 43 -2.15 -12.36 17.29
N MET A 44 -2.86 -13.19 16.51
CA MET A 44 -2.26 -14.24 15.69
C MET A 44 -1.26 -15.07 16.51
N SER A 45 -1.71 -15.61 17.65
CA SER A 45 -0.92 -16.37 18.59
C SER A 45 -1.50 -17.78 18.82
N GLU A 46 -0.70 -18.72 19.34
CA GLU A 46 -1.15 -20.09 19.68
C GLU A 46 -2.27 -20.08 20.73
N SER A 47 -2.24 -19.11 21.65
CA SER A 47 -3.33 -18.86 22.58
C SER A 47 -4.32 -17.89 21.92
N GLU A 48 -5.29 -18.42 21.19
CA GLU A 48 -6.34 -17.64 20.54
C GLU A 48 -6.97 -16.65 21.52
N GLN A 49 -7.02 -15.39 21.12
CA GLN A 49 -7.64 -14.32 21.89
C GLN A 49 -8.57 -13.53 20.98
N ASP A 50 -9.85 -13.59 21.29
CA ASP A 50 -10.88 -12.94 20.50
C ASP A 50 -11.13 -11.49 20.93
N THR A 51 -11.67 -10.71 20.01
CA THR A 51 -12.08 -9.34 20.29
C THR A 51 -13.14 -8.84 19.31
N TRP A 52 -13.93 -7.87 19.76
CA TRP A 52 -14.75 -7.03 18.89
C TRP A 52 -14.04 -5.72 18.61
N ILE A 53 -14.02 -5.34 17.34
CA ILE A 53 -13.41 -4.08 16.86
C ILE A 53 -14.52 -3.21 16.31
N TYR A 54 -14.63 -2.01 16.83
CA TYR A 54 -15.56 -0.96 16.36
C TYR A 54 -14.78 0.10 15.64
N SER A 55 -15.14 0.40 14.39
CA SER A 55 -14.44 1.40 13.59
C SER A 55 -15.39 2.44 13.03
N VAL A 56 -14.93 3.69 13.03
CA VAL A 56 -15.62 4.84 12.42
C VAL A 56 -14.61 5.60 11.61
N LYS A 57 -14.91 5.86 10.32
CA LYS A 57 -13.99 6.50 9.39
C LYS A 57 -14.70 7.59 8.57
N PRO A 58 -14.77 8.82 9.05
CA PRO A 58 -15.11 9.97 8.22
C PRO A 58 -14.00 10.26 7.19
N GLU A 59 -14.39 10.58 5.98
CA GLU A 59 -13.51 10.94 4.88
C GLU A 59 -14.08 12.13 4.10
N VAL A 60 -13.20 13.03 3.67
CA VAL A 60 -13.50 14.18 2.82
C VAL A 60 -12.56 14.15 1.62
N SER A 61 -13.10 14.22 0.43
CA SER A 61 -12.37 14.35 -0.82
C SER A 61 -12.70 15.67 -1.51
N LEU A 62 -11.67 16.48 -1.79
CA LEU A 62 -11.78 17.69 -2.60
C LEU A 62 -11.16 17.44 -3.97
N ILE A 63 -11.96 17.55 -5.02
CA ILE A 63 -11.56 17.18 -6.37
C ILE A 63 -11.67 18.40 -7.28
N TYR A 64 -10.57 18.75 -7.93
CA TYR A 64 -10.54 19.71 -9.02
C TYR A 64 -10.26 18.98 -10.32
N VAL A 65 -11.07 19.25 -11.35
CA VAL A 65 -10.88 18.67 -12.69
C VAL A 65 -10.98 19.77 -13.73
N SER A 66 -9.98 19.81 -14.60
CA SER A 66 -9.97 20.60 -15.82
C SER A 66 -9.55 19.73 -17.01
N PRO A 67 -9.64 20.20 -18.25
CA PRO A 67 -9.19 19.43 -19.43
C PRO A 67 -7.72 19.02 -19.39
N VAL A 68 -6.88 19.72 -18.64
CA VAL A 68 -5.42 19.51 -18.59
C VAL A 68 -4.89 19.20 -17.20
N ALA A 69 -5.68 19.41 -16.14
CA ALA A 69 -5.22 19.22 -14.77
C ALA A 69 -6.28 18.51 -13.91
N LYS A 70 -5.83 17.62 -13.04
CA LYS A 70 -6.62 17.06 -11.95
C LYS A 70 -5.85 17.23 -10.64
N SER A 71 -6.54 17.71 -9.60
CA SER A 71 -6.03 17.76 -8.23
C SER A 71 -7.07 17.10 -7.32
N GLN A 72 -6.64 16.21 -6.46
CA GLN A 72 -7.49 15.52 -5.50
C GLN A 72 -6.81 15.52 -4.15
N LEU A 73 -7.55 15.98 -3.16
CA LEU A 73 -7.13 16.05 -1.77
C LEU A 73 -8.07 15.19 -0.95
N ASP A 74 -7.54 14.13 -0.35
CA ASP A 74 -8.29 13.21 0.50
C ASP A 74 -7.79 13.36 1.94
N ALA A 75 -8.71 13.50 2.88
CA ALA A 75 -8.42 13.54 4.30
C ALA A 75 -9.37 12.61 5.05
N LYS A 76 -8.84 11.72 5.85
CA LYS A 76 -9.61 10.75 6.64
C LYS A 76 -9.00 10.53 8.01
N ILE A 77 -9.81 10.05 8.93
CA ILE A 77 -9.36 9.54 10.22
C ILE A 77 -10.11 8.24 10.50
N ALA A 78 -9.39 7.16 10.83
CA ALA A 78 -9.99 5.92 11.27
C ALA A 78 -9.88 5.82 12.79
N VAL A 79 -11.03 5.85 13.47
CA VAL A 79 -11.11 5.68 14.93
C VAL A 79 -11.48 4.24 15.21
N LYS A 80 -10.61 3.50 15.90
CA LYS A 80 -10.81 2.09 16.24
C LYS A 80 -10.85 1.89 17.75
N ARG A 81 -11.76 1.04 18.21
CA ARG A 81 -11.91 0.69 19.63
C ARG A 81 -12.07 -0.83 19.74
N TYR A 82 -11.36 -1.42 20.68
CA TYR A 82 -11.27 -2.87 20.89
C TYR A 82 -11.91 -3.23 22.23
N SER A 83 -12.79 -4.26 22.26
CA SER A 83 -13.50 -4.63 23.48
C SER A 83 -12.59 -5.19 24.56
N GLU A 84 -11.59 -6.01 24.18
CA GLU A 84 -10.69 -6.70 25.12
C GLU A 84 -9.26 -6.10 25.11
N PHE A 85 -8.87 -5.40 24.05
CA PHE A 85 -7.53 -4.88 23.84
C PHE A 85 -7.49 -3.36 23.76
N GLY A 86 -7.97 -2.67 24.80
CA GLY A 86 -8.03 -1.20 24.82
C GLY A 86 -6.66 -0.49 24.63
N LEU A 87 -5.55 -1.19 24.84
CA LEU A 87 -4.21 -0.67 24.53
C LEU A 87 -4.00 -0.47 23.01
N PHE A 88 -4.74 -1.19 22.15
CA PHE A 88 -4.69 -1.06 20.71
C PHE A 88 -5.69 -0.05 20.15
N ASP A 89 -6.46 0.62 21.02
CA ASP A 89 -7.32 1.71 20.58
C ASP A 89 -6.51 2.74 19.81
N SER A 90 -6.96 3.09 18.61
CA SER A 90 -6.21 3.98 17.72
C SER A 90 -7.07 5.06 17.08
N GLU A 91 -6.40 6.13 16.67
CA GLU A 91 -6.93 7.22 15.88
C GLU A 91 -5.93 7.45 14.74
N ASP A 92 -6.22 6.87 13.57
CA ASP A 92 -5.29 6.77 12.44
C ASP A 92 -5.66 7.84 11.38
N PRO A 93 -5.09 9.07 11.46
CA PRO A 93 -5.28 10.10 10.45
C PRO A 93 -4.52 9.75 9.18
N ALA A 94 -5.10 10.08 8.02
CA ALA A 94 -4.40 10.05 6.76
C ALA A 94 -4.80 11.23 5.88
N PHE A 95 -3.84 11.67 5.10
CA PHE A 95 -3.93 12.79 4.19
C PHE A 95 -3.19 12.45 2.90
N ASP A 96 -3.87 12.54 1.76
CA ASP A 96 -3.32 12.27 0.44
C ASP A 96 -3.62 13.45 -0.50
N TRP A 97 -2.62 13.95 -1.21
CA TRP A 97 -2.78 14.99 -2.21
C TRP A 97 -2.18 14.54 -3.53
N LYS A 98 -3.03 14.26 -4.51
CA LYS A 98 -2.67 13.77 -5.82
C LYS A 98 -2.92 14.84 -6.87
N ASN A 99 -1.90 15.15 -7.64
CA ASN A 99 -1.99 16.14 -8.72
C ASN A 99 -1.49 15.56 -10.03
N SER A 100 -2.15 15.91 -11.10
CA SER A 100 -1.68 15.60 -12.43
C SER A 100 -1.92 16.77 -13.37
N TYR A 101 -0.98 16.95 -14.29
CA TYR A 101 -1.06 17.95 -15.35
C TYR A 101 -0.64 17.33 -16.68
N LYS A 102 -1.45 17.50 -17.70
CA LYS A 102 -1.24 16.93 -19.03
C LYS A 102 -1.04 18.05 -20.05
N THR A 103 0.01 17.94 -20.84
CA THR A 103 0.24 18.74 -22.05
C THR A 103 -0.03 17.88 -23.30
N GLU A 104 0.22 18.41 -24.49
CA GLU A 104 0.12 17.63 -25.73
C GLU A 104 1.07 16.44 -25.79
N ARG A 105 2.25 16.53 -25.12
CA ARG A 105 3.32 15.52 -25.18
C ARG A 105 3.85 15.08 -23.83
N SER A 106 3.32 15.56 -22.74
CA SER A 106 3.80 15.17 -21.44
C SER A 106 2.68 15.04 -20.41
N HIS A 107 2.88 14.12 -19.49
CA HIS A 107 2.05 13.95 -18.32
C HIS A 107 2.90 14.06 -17.06
N TRP A 108 2.55 14.99 -16.19
CA TRP A 108 3.23 15.28 -14.93
C TRP A 108 2.33 14.83 -13.80
N SER A 109 2.87 14.19 -12.79
CA SER A 109 2.16 13.91 -11.55
C SER A 109 3.04 14.17 -10.34
N ILE A 110 2.38 14.48 -9.24
CA ILE A 110 2.99 14.50 -7.91
C ILE A 110 1.96 14.02 -6.91
N ASP A 111 2.30 12.98 -6.16
CA ASP A 111 1.51 12.45 -5.09
C ASP A 111 2.26 12.69 -3.78
N LEU A 112 1.56 13.21 -2.77
CA LEU A 112 2.09 13.50 -1.44
C LEU A 112 1.14 12.89 -0.43
N GLY A 113 1.67 12.32 0.64
CA GLY A 113 0.81 11.80 1.68
C GLY A 113 1.45 11.75 3.05
N TYR A 114 0.58 11.66 4.04
CA TYR A 114 0.88 11.38 5.42
C TYR A 114 -0.16 10.43 5.99
N SER A 115 0.27 9.43 6.73
CA SER A 115 -0.62 8.55 7.48
C SER A 115 -0.02 8.10 8.79
N GLU A 116 -0.87 7.91 9.80
CA GLU A 116 -0.55 7.13 11.00
C GLU A 116 -1.35 5.82 10.94
N ASN A 117 -0.70 4.70 11.24
CA ASN A 117 -1.35 3.39 11.29
C ASN A 117 -0.84 2.62 12.50
N SER A 118 -1.69 1.78 13.08
CA SER A 118 -1.22 0.80 14.06
C SER A 118 -0.32 -0.23 13.38
N GLN A 119 0.82 -0.57 13.98
CA GLN A 119 1.72 -1.63 13.49
C GLN A 119 0.98 -2.96 13.36
N ARG A 120 0.01 -3.24 14.23
CA ARG A 120 -0.87 -4.40 14.15
C ARG A 120 -1.58 -4.54 12.79
N ASP A 121 -1.99 -3.42 12.19
CA ASP A 121 -2.73 -3.42 10.92
C ASP A 121 -1.84 -3.64 9.70
N VAL A 122 -0.55 -3.34 9.81
CA VAL A 122 0.44 -3.52 8.73
C VAL A 122 1.32 -4.76 8.92
N ALA A 123 1.23 -5.41 10.07
CA ALA A 123 2.10 -6.53 10.47
C ALA A 123 2.13 -7.71 9.49
N GLU A 124 1.00 -8.01 8.84
CA GLU A 124 0.89 -9.11 7.87
C GLU A 124 1.81 -8.93 6.66
N LEU A 125 1.94 -7.70 6.18
CA LEU A 125 2.78 -7.34 5.04
C LEU A 125 4.18 -6.87 5.45
N ASP A 126 4.46 -6.73 6.73
CA ASP A 126 5.75 -6.32 7.26
C ASP A 126 6.43 -7.53 7.93
N VAL A 127 6.62 -7.51 9.23
CA VAL A 127 7.43 -8.50 9.95
C VAL A 127 6.60 -9.59 10.66
N GLY A 128 5.28 -9.52 10.57
CA GLY A 128 4.38 -10.47 11.23
C GLY A 128 4.38 -10.38 12.75
N ILE A 129 4.67 -9.20 13.31
CA ILE A 129 4.58 -8.92 14.75
C ILE A 129 3.21 -8.30 15.00
N PHE A 130 2.28 -9.11 15.53
CA PHE A 130 0.88 -8.72 15.71
C PHE A 130 0.55 -8.22 17.12
N ASP A 131 1.40 -8.42 18.08
CA ASP A 131 1.24 -8.07 19.49
C ASP A 131 1.87 -6.71 19.86
N ALA A 132 2.48 -6.02 18.89
CA ALA A 132 3.05 -4.69 19.11
C ALA A 132 1.95 -3.61 19.07
N ASN A 133 1.86 -2.86 20.18
CA ASN A 133 1.03 -1.65 20.25
C ASN A 133 1.85 -0.41 19.88
N THR A 134 2.24 -0.32 18.64
CA THR A 134 3.09 0.75 18.08
C THR A 134 2.36 1.46 16.98
N ILE A 135 2.53 2.78 16.88
CA ILE A 135 2.05 3.59 15.77
C ILE A 135 3.20 3.83 14.81
N VAL A 136 2.96 3.59 13.53
CA VAL A 136 3.86 3.96 12.44
C VAL A 136 3.32 5.19 11.73
N SER A 137 4.12 6.25 11.70
CA SER A 137 3.86 7.44 10.89
C SER A 137 4.59 7.31 9.57
N THR A 138 3.90 7.55 8.46
CA THR A 138 4.50 7.50 7.12
C THR A 138 4.29 8.82 6.41
N ILE A 139 5.36 9.37 5.84
CA ILE A 139 5.33 10.50 4.89
C ILE A 139 5.84 9.97 3.55
N TYR A 140 5.21 10.37 2.45
CA TYR A 140 5.72 10.05 1.12
C TYR A 140 5.57 11.19 0.12
N VAL A 141 6.43 11.19 -0.90
CA VAL A 141 6.47 12.16 -2.00
C VAL A 141 6.86 11.44 -3.28
N ASP A 142 5.96 11.43 -4.28
CA ASP A 142 6.13 10.69 -5.53
C ASP A 142 5.92 11.59 -6.77
N PRO A 143 6.87 12.44 -7.18
CA PRO A 143 6.79 13.16 -8.44
C PRO A 143 7.14 12.25 -9.63
N SER A 144 6.46 12.43 -10.75
CA SER A 144 6.80 11.77 -12.01
C SER A 144 6.50 12.62 -13.23
N VAL A 145 7.19 12.32 -14.32
CA VAL A 145 6.94 12.87 -15.65
C VAL A 145 7.06 11.77 -16.70
N ILE A 146 6.10 11.71 -17.59
CA ILE A 146 6.11 10.86 -18.79
C ILE A 146 6.05 11.79 -20.01
N VAL A 147 6.92 11.56 -20.97
CA VAL A 147 7.03 12.35 -22.20
C VAL A 147 6.86 11.43 -23.42
N ASP A 148 5.97 11.82 -24.33
CA ASP A 148 5.82 11.21 -25.65
C ASP A 148 6.97 11.70 -26.54
N VAL A 149 8.03 10.88 -26.67
CA VAL A 149 9.22 11.20 -27.48
C VAL A 149 8.91 11.06 -28.96
N THR A 150 8.15 10.01 -29.30
CA THR A 150 7.59 9.76 -30.63
C THR A 150 6.13 9.34 -30.50
N GLU A 151 5.45 9.09 -31.61
CA GLU A 151 4.10 8.51 -31.60
C GLU A 151 4.03 7.11 -30.97
N ARG A 152 5.17 6.43 -30.85
CA ARG A 152 5.27 5.06 -30.35
C ARG A 152 6.09 4.93 -29.08
N ASP A 153 6.94 5.91 -28.76
CA ASP A 153 7.87 5.85 -27.64
C ASP A 153 7.52 6.85 -26.56
N GLN A 154 7.42 6.38 -25.34
CA GLN A 154 7.29 7.17 -24.13
C GLN A 154 8.49 6.96 -23.23
N LEU A 155 9.00 8.03 -22.65
CA LEU A 155 10.00 8.00 -21.59
C LEU A 155 9.41 8.59 -20.32
N GLY A 156 9.59 7.89 -19.21
CA GLY A 156 9.19 8.31 -17.89
C GLY A 156 10.38 8.45 -16.94
N ILE A 157 10.33 9.47 -16.10
CA ILE A 157 11.22 9.63 -14.95
C ILE A 157 10.34 9.76 -13.72
N SER A 158 10.66 9.04 -12.67
CA SER A 158 10.00 9.15 -11.37
C SER A 158 11.02 9.27 -10.25
N TYR A 159 10.61 9.91 -9.18
CA TYR A 159 11.29 9.88 -7.90
C TYR A 159 10.27 9.47 -6.85
N SER A 160 10.66 8.65 -5.90
CA SER A 160 9.84 8.27 -4.77
C SER A 160 10.66 8.44 -3.49
N TYR A 161 10.08 9.05 -2.49
CA TYR A 161 10.60 9.16 -1.14
C TYR A 161 9.52 8.71 -0.16
N ALA A 162 9.87 7.82 0.75
CA ALA A 162 9.01 7.42 1.85
C ALA A 162 9.84 7.35 3.14
N GLU A 163 9.34 7.96 4.20
CA GLU A 163 9.90 7.92 5.56
C GLU A 163 8.88 7.32 6.50
N ARG A 164 9.33 6.41 7.35
CA ARG A 164 8.52 5.74 8.39
C ARG A 164 9.18 5.90 9.73
N ASP A 165 8.45 6.49 10.66
CA ASP A 165 8.83 6.66 12.06
C ASP A 165 7.95 5.77 12.94
N TYR A 166 8.56 5.04 13.85
CA TYR A 166 7.89 4.17 14.81
C TYR A 166 7.95 4.78 16.20
N ASP A 167 6.83 4.78 16.93
CA ASP A 167 6.78 5.27 18.31
C ASP A 167 7.52 4.33 19.30
N ASP A 168 7.94 3.13 18.87
CA ASP A 168 8.61 2.11 19.67
C ASP A 168 9.99 1.77 19.12
N ASN A 169 10.98 1.67 20.00
CA ASN A 169 12.38 1.35 19.67
C ASN A 169 12.61 -0.11 19.26
N ASP A 170 11.59 -0.96 19.31
CA ASP A 170 11.67 -2.35 18.84
C ASP A 170 11.60 -2.45 17.31
N PHE A 171 11.17 -1.36 16.65
CA PHE A 171 11.17 -1.19 15.21
C PHE A 171 12.25 -0.19 14.78
N SER A 172 12.63 -0.23 13.51
CA SER A 172 13.61 0.67 12.93
C SER A 172 12.92 1.79 12.17
N ASP A 173 13.15 3.04 12.57
CA ASP A 173 12.82 4.17 11.73
C ASP A 173 13.56 4.03 10.41
N ASN A 174 12.89 4.32 9.31
CA ASN A 174 13.50 4.10 8.01
C ASN A 174 13.04 5.10 6.95
N ASP A 175 13.93 5.33 5.99
CA ASP A 175 13.61 6.05 4.77
C ASP A 175 14.02 5.24 3.54
N ASN A 176 13.27 5.43 2.46
CA ASN A 176 13.54 4.81 1.18
C ASN A 176 13.39 5.85 0.06
N GLN A 177 14.42 5.95 -0.77
CA GLN A 177 14.46 6.85 -1.92
C GLN A 177 14.66 6.02 -3.19
N THR A 178 13.89 6.32 -4.23
CA THR A 178 14.00 5.61 -5.51
C THR A 178 13.94 6.59 -6.67
N VAL A 179 14.89 6.50 -7.59
CA VAL A 179 14.82 7.13 -8.91
C VAL A 179 14.51 6.06 -9.94
N GLY A 180 13.44 6.25 -10.70
CA GLY A 180 12.99 5.34 -11.74
C GLY A 180 13.12 5.95 -13.14
N LEU A 181 13.60 5.16 -14.09
CA LEU A 181 13.56 5.43 -15.53
C LEU A 181 12.70 4.36 -16.19
N ASN A 182 11.71 4.76 -16.94
CA ASN A 182 10.82 3.87 -17.67
C ASN A 182 10.81 4.22 -19.14
N TRP A 183 10.98 3.21 -20.02
CA TRP A 183 10.75 3.34 -21.44
C TRP A 183 9.62 2.40 -21.85
N GLN A 184 8.71 2.91 -22.67
CA GLN A 184 7.61 2.15 -23.23
C GLN A 184 7.58 2.34 -24.74
N HIS A 185 7.55 1.22 -25.49
CA HIS A 185 7.44 1.22 -26.93
C HIS A 185 6.18 0.50 -27.41
N ARG A 186 5.37 1.16 -28.20
CA ARG A 186 4.17 0.59 -28.82
C ARG A 186 4.53 -0.10 -30.13
N LEU A 187 4.66 -1.45 -30.07
CA LEU A 187 4.92 -2.28 -31.25
C LEU A 187 3.74 -2.24 -32.24
N ASN A 188 2.52 -2.37 -31.71
CA ASN A 188 1.27 -2.24 -32.45
C ASN A 188 0.13 -1.82 -31.50
N GLU A 189 -1.12 -1.86 -31.93
CA GLU A 189 -2.27 -1.46 -31.13
C GLU A 189 -2.52 -2.37 -29.92
N LEU A 190 -2.10 -3.62 -30.01
CA LEU A 190 -2.33 -4.64 -28.98
C LEU A 190 -1.14 -4.85 -28.05
N LEU A 191 0.10 -4.58 -28.52
CA LEU A 191 1.32 -4.94 -27.81
C LEU A 191 2.22 -3.73 -27.58
N ARG A 192 2.59 -3.53 -26.30
CA ARG A 192 3.62 -2.59 -25.87
C ARG A 192 4.71 -3.34 -25.14
N THR A 193 5.95 -2.93 -25.36
CA THR A 193 7.10 -3.39 -24.56
C THR A 193 7.51 -2.33 -23.59
N THR A 194 8.08 -2.72 -22.46
CA THR A 194 8.54 -1.83 -21.39
C THR A 194 9.94 -2.19 -20.97
N ALA A 195 10.73 -1.20 -20.57
CA ALA A 195 11.99 -1.39 -19.87
C ALA A 195 12.04 -0.41 -18.72
N THR A 196 12.44 -0.88 -17.54
CA THR A 196 12.51 -0.06 -16.33
C THR A 196 13.88 -0.26 -15.67
N LEU A 197 14.48 0.83 -15.24
CA LEU A 197 15.67 0.87 -14.38
C LEU A 197 15.34 1.67 -13.15
N SER A 198 15.58 1.11 -11.96
CA SER A 198 15.39 1.79 -10.68
C SER A 198 16.67 1.74 -9.88
N LEU A 199 17.01 2.88 -9.28
CA LEU A 199 18.12 3.07 -8.35
C LEU A 199 17.51 3.49 -7.02
N SER A 200 17.76 2.73 -5.97
CA SER A 200 17.15 2.96 -4.67
C SER A 200 18.19 2.95 -3.56
N GLN A 201 17.92 3.77 -2.56
CA GLN A 201 18.65 3.82 -1.31
C GLN A 201 17.66 3.68 -0.16
N TYR A 202 17.92 2.72 0.71
CA TYR A 202 17.16 2.47 1.92
C TYR A 202 18.10 2.67 3.12
N SER A 203 17.68 3.48 4.08
CA SER A 203 18.36 3.66 5.36
C SER A 203 17.44 3.33 6.51
N ALA A 204 17.95 2.63 7.51
CA ALA A 204 17.19 2.28 8.70
C ALA A 204 18.04 2.42 9.96
N ASP A 205 17.46 3.05 10.97
CA ASP A 205 18.09 3.27 12.27
C ASP A 205 17.22 2.68 13.39
N ARG A 206 17.83 1.84 14.23
CA ARG A 206 17.26 1.38 15.47
C ARG A 206 18.05 1.95 16.64
N VAL A 207 17.39 2.78 17.42
CA VAL A 207 18.03 3.61 18.47
C VAL A 207 19.04 2.81 19.31
N ALA A 208 20.32 3.24 19.27
CA ALA A 208 21.44 2.71 20.04
C ALA A 208 21.76 1.20 19.85
N ILE A 209 21.17 0.52 18.87
CA ILE A 209 21.35 -0.92 18.65
C ILE A 209 21.98 -1.20 17.29
N SER A 210 21.42 -0.66 16.20
CA SER A 210 21.90 -0.92 14.85
C SER A 210 21.48 0.16 13.87
N SER A 211 22.25 0.33 12.80
CA SER A 211 21.83 1.04 11.59
C SER A 211 22.14 0.17 10.37
N ASN A 212 21.34 0.32 9.33
CA ASN A 212 21.54 -0.39 8.07
C ASN A 212 21.32 0.56 6.90
N ASP A 213 22.28 0.63 6.00
CA ASP A 213 22.19 1.34 4.72
C ASP A 213 22.21 0.30 3.60
N THR A 214 21.24 0.35 2.69
CA THR A 214 21.16 -0.56 1.55
C THR A 214 20.96 0.23 0.27
N ASP A 215 21.91 0.15 -0.65
CA ASP A 215 21.76 0.59 -2.02
C ASP A 215 21.30 -0.60 -2.88
N TYR A 216 20.30 -0.40 -3.74
CA TYR A 216 19.86 -1.45 -4.64
C TYR A 216 19.48 -0.93 -6.02
N VAL A 217 19.83 -1.74 -7.02
CA VAL A 217 19.56 -1.49 -8.44
C VAL A 217 18.64 -2.59 -8.97
N GLN A 218 17.63 -2.19 -9.73
CA GLN A 218 16.69 -3.10 -10.36
C GLN A 218 16.56 -2.75 -11.84
N ALA A 219 16.63 -3.76 -12.71
CA ALA A 219 16.39 -3.61 -14.15
C ALA A 219 15.40 -4.66 -14.62
N THR A 220 14.33 -4.25 -15.30
CA THR A 220 13.30 -5.14 -15.83
C THR A 220 12.97 -4.83 -17.28
N ILE A 221 12.62 -5.87 -18.04
CA ILE A 221 11.98 -5.76 -19.34
C ILE A 221 10.62 -6.44 -19.28
N GLY A 222 9.64 -5.92 -20.01
CA GLY A 222 8.30 -6.44 -19.93
C GLY A 222 7.45 -6.12 -21.17
N PHE A 223 6.18 -6.48 -21.04
CA PHE A 223 5.18 -6.24 -22.07
C PHE A 223 3.80 -5.99 -21.45
N ILE A 224 2.95 -5.31 -22.22
CA ILE A 224 1.52 -5.17 -21.98
C ILE A 224 0.81 -5.60 -23.25
N TYR A 225 0.00 -6.65 -23.17
CA TYR A 225 -0.72 -7.24 -24.29
C TYR A 225 -2.23 -7.18 -24.08
N LYS A 226 -2.92 -6.45 -24.95
CA LYS A 226 -4.39 -6.43 -25.02
C LYS A 226 -4.84 -7.65 -25.82
N TYR A 227 -5.10 -8.77 -25.13
CA TYR A 227 -5.54 -10.02 -25.76
C TYR A 227 -6.93 -9.87 -26.41
N SER A 228 -7.83 -9.12 -25.74
CA SER A 228 -9.15 -8.77 -26.23
C SER A 228 -9.58 -7.42 -25.64
N GLU A 229 -10.79 -6.95 -25.98
CA GLU A 229 -11.39 -5.76 -25.35
C GLU A 229 -11.58 -5.96 -23.84
N ALA A 230 -11.84 -7.20 -23.41
CA ALA A 230 -12.07 -7.57 -22.01
C ALA A 230 -10.79 -8.00 -21.28
N THR A 231 -9.71 -8.40 -21.98
CA THR A 231 -8.56 -9.06 -21.37
C THR A 231 -7.26 -8.34 -21.66
N THR A 232 -6.54 -8.00 -20.60
CA THR A 232 -5.18 -7.47 -20.67
C THR A 232 -4.22 -8.40 -19.91
N ILE A 233 -3.09 -8.70 -20.51
CA ILE A 233 -2.01 -9.49 -19.92
C ILE A 233 -0.78 -8.58 -19.85
N ASN A 234 -0.12 -8.50 -18.73
CA ASN A 234 1.17 -7.83 -18.59
C ASN A 234 2.17 -8.77 -17.94
N GLY A 235 3.42 -8.63 -18.32
CA GLY A 235 4.51 -9.41 -17.74
C GLY A 235 5.80 -8.63 -17.78
N SER A 236 6.64 -8.83 -16.78
CA SER A 236 8.02 -8.35 -16.75
C SER A 236 8.92 -9.36 -16.07
N ALA A 237 10.18 -9.35 -16.44
CA ALA A 237 11.23 -10.09 -15.77
C ALA A 237 12.50 -9.24 -15.72
N GLY A 238 13.31 -9.45 -14.70
CA GLY A 238 14.49 -8.66 -14.50
C GLY A 238 15.40 -9.19 -13.41
N TYR A 239 16.31 -8.33 -13.02
CA TYR A 239 17.40 -8.65 -12.11
C TYR A 239 17.58 -7.51 -11.12
N PHE A 240 18.01 -7.84 -9.90
CA PHE A 240 18.41 -6.89 -8.89
C PHE A 240 19.78 -7.21 -8.32
N GLU A 241 20.41 -6.18 -7.80
CA GLU A 241 21.62 -6.20 -6.99
C GLU A 241 21.43 -5.30 -5.80
N THR A 242 21.79 -5.77 -4.60
CA THR A 242 21.75 -4.99 -3.34
C THR A 242 23.13 -5.02 -2.69
N ASP A 243 23.55 -3.88 -2.18
CA ASP A 243 24.74 -3.69 -1.34
C ASP A 243 24.28 -3.10 -0.01
N SER A 244 24.40 -3.87 1.07
CA SER A 244 23.90 -3.54 2.39
C SER A 244 25.06 -3.43 3.38
N ARG A 245 25.08 -2.35 4.16
CA ARG A 245 26.02 -2.12 5.25
C ARG A 245 25.29 -1.99 6.58
N ALA A 246 25.37 -3.05 7.39
CA ALA A 246 24.80 -3.05 8.73
C ALA A 246 25.87 -2.71 9.77
N ARG A 247 25.52 -1.82 10.71
CA ARG A 247 26.35 -1.43 11.86
C ARG A 247 25.63 -1.81 13.12
N PHE A 248 26.30 -2.59 13.97
CA PHE A 248 25.79 -3.02 15.28
C PHE A 248 26.64 -2.42 16.39
N PHE A 249 26.00 -2.01 17.48
CA PHE A 249 26.63 -1.38 18.64
C PHE A 249 26.53 -2.28 19.89
N PRO A 250 27.22 -3.44 19.94
CA PRO A 250 27.22 -4.30 21.12
C PRO A 250 28.10 -3.69 22.24
N GLY A 251 27.55 -2.72 22.99
CA GLY A 251 28.29 -1.97 24.01
C GLY A 251 29.33 -1.00 23.39
N PRO A 252 30.59 -0.99 23.87
CA PRO A 252 31.61 -0.04 23.36
C PRO A 252 32.24 -0.45 22.01
N ALA A 253 31.90 -1.61 21.46
CA ALA A 253 32.43 -2.09 20.18
C ALA A 253 31.46 -1.76 19.03
N LEU A 254 32.01 -1.47 17.87
CA LEU A 254 31.27 -1.33 16.61
C LEU A 254 31.56 -2.57 15.76
N LEU A 255 30.53 -3.27 15.35
CA LEU A 255 30.59 -4.36 14.36
C LEU A 255 29.98 -3.85 13.05
N ILE A 256 30.71 -4.00 11.94
CA ILE A 256 30.24 -3.67 10.60
C ILE A 256 30.15 -4.99 9.82
N VAL A 257 29.01 -5.18 9.14
CA VAL A 257 28.77 -6.32 8.25
C VAL A 257 28.32 -5.77 6.90
N ASP A 258 29.11 -6.01 5.88
CA ASP A 258 28.77 -5.70 4.48
C ASP A 258 28.22 -7.00 3.82
N THR A 259 27.11 -6.87 3.09
CA THR A 259 26.44 -8.00 2.42
C THR A 259 25.98 -7.58 1.04
N GLU A 260 26.38 -8.34 0.02
CA GLU A 260 25.91 -8.20 -1.34
C GLU A 260 24.95 -9.35 -1.67
N ARG A 261 23.82 -9.01 -2.32
CA ARG A 261 22.84 -10.00 -2.80
C ARG A 261 22.43 -9.66 -4.23
N THR A 262 22.19 -10.70 -4.99
CA THR A 262 21.68 -10.59 -6.36
C THR A 262 20.54 -11.58 -6.54
N GLY A 263 19.57 -11.25 -7.39
CA GLY A 263 18.46 -12.15 -7.65
C GLY A 263 17.62 -11.71 -8.83
N THR A 264 16.52 -12.42 -9.05
CA THR A 264 15.61 -12.18 -10.14
C THR A 264 14.32 -11.56 -9.67
N LEU A 265 13.76 -10.70 -10.51
CA LEU A 265 12.46 -10.07 -10.35
C LEU A 265 11.51 -10.58 -11.42
N PHE A 266 10.25 -10.75 -11.12
CA PHE A 266 9.22 -10.95 -12.13
C PHE A 266 7.89 -10.38 -11.68
N ASN A 267 7.06 -10.05 -12.64
CA ASN A 267 5.65 -9.74 -12.47
C ASN A 267 4.87 -10.34 -13.64
N LEU A 268 3.74 -10.96 -13.35
CA LEU A 268 2.77 -11.42 -14.34
C LEU A 268 1.38 -11.05 -13.86
N GLY A 269 0.69 -10.23 -14.66
CA GLY A 269 -0.67 -9.78 -14.37
C GLY A 269 -1.64 -10.19 -15.48
N ILE A 270 -2.84 -10.61 -15.10
CA ILE A 270 -3.96 -10.87 -16.00
C ILE A 270 -5.17 -10.11 -15.45
N GLY A 271 -5.70 -9.19 -16.24
CA GLY A 271 -6.95 -8.50 -15.94
C GLY A 271 -8.02 -8.90 -16.96
N TYR A 272 -9.18 -9.32 -16.48
CA TYR A 272 -10.37 -9.60 -17.27
C TYR A 272 -11.54 -8.82 -16.72
N ARG A 273 -12.14 -7.99 -17.58
CA ARG A 273 -13.35 -7.22 -17.22
C ARG A 273 -14.36 -7.32 -18.34
N TYR A 274 -15.45 -7.99 -18.08
CA TYR A 274 -16.53 -8.15 -19.05
C TYR A 274 -17.90 -8.15 -18.38
N GLU A 275 -18.80 -7.29 -18.84
CA GLU A 275 -20.17 -7.10 -18.34
C GLU A 275 -20.27 -6.99 -16.80
N LYS A 276 -20.37 -8.13 -16.12
CA LYS A 276 -20.62 -8.25 -14.69
C LYS A 276 -19.43 -8.82 -13.91
N ASP A 277 -18.41 -9.27 -14.60
CA ASP A 277 -17.27 -9.96 -14.01
C ASP A 277 -16.01 -9.10 -14.11
N ASP A 278 -15.33 -8.95 -13.00
CA ASP A 278 -14.00 -8.33 -12.90
C ASP A 278 -13.06 -9.34 -12.23
N ILE A 279 -12.00 -9.74 -12.93
CA ILE A 279 -11.00 -10.69 -12.43
C ILE A 279 -9.62 -10.06 -12.59
N SER A 280 -8.86 -10.07 -11.53
CA SER A 280 -7.44 -9.70 -11.53
C SER A 280 -6.61 -10.81 -10.91
N ILE A 281 -5.54 -11.22 -11.60
CA ILE A 281 -4.56 -12.19 -11.08
C ILE A 281 -3.21 -11.54 -11.19
N ASN A 282 -2.44 -11.52 -10.13
CA ASN A 282 -1.07 -11.02 -10.11
C ASN A 282 -0.13 -12.01 -9.42
N LEU A 283 1.03 -12.25 -10.03
CA LEU A 283 2.13 -13.04 -9.50
C LEU A 283 3.37 -12.16 -9.56
N SER A 284 4.08 -12.02 -8.46
CA SER A 284 5.27 -11.15 -8.44
C SER A 284 6.34 -11.63 -7.48
N ARG A 285 7.58 -11.29 -7.81
CA ARG A 285 8.73 -11.32 -6.91
C ARG A 285 9.39 -9.96 -6.93
N GLY A 286 9.58 -9.37 -5.75
CA GLY A 286 10.10 -8.02 -5.58
C GLY A 286 10.91 -7.83 -4.31
N LEU A 287 11.53 -6.67 -4.18
CA LEU A 287 12.24 -6.23 -2.98
C LEU A 287 11.34 -5.30 -2.18
N TYR A 288 11.31 -5.48 -0.84
CA TYR A 288 10.47 -4.72 0.08
C TYR A 288 11.27 -4.30 1.32
N PRO A 289 11.30 -2.99 1.64
CA PRO A 289 11.82 -2.50 2.92
C PRO A 289 10.95 -2.97 4.09
N SER A 290 11.57 -3.45 5.16
CA SER A 290 10.87 -3.93 6.37
C SER A 290 11.13 -3.05 7.59
N SER A 291 10.25 -3.08 8.59
CA SER A 291 10.39 -2.38 9.86
C SER A 291 11.54 -2.92 10.74
N GLN A 292 12.16 -4.01 10.34
CA GLN A 292 13.39 -4.51 11.01
C GLN A 292 14.67 -3.93 10.43
N GLY A 293 14.56 -2.97 9.51
CA GLY A 293 15.70 -2.27 8.96
C GLY A 293 16.45 -3.03 7.87
N VAL A 294 15.79 -3.93 7.14
CA VAL A 294 16.38 -4.70 6.04
C VAL A 294 15.50 -4.66 4.80
N VAL A 295 16.10 -4.89 3.63
CA VAL A 295 15.37 -5.09 2.37
C VAL A 295 15.21 -6.59 2.13
N GLU A 296 13.97 -7.04 2.04
CA GLU A 296 13.57 -8.44 1.93
C GLU A 296 13.11 -8.77 0.51
N GLU A 297 13.30 -10.02 0.09
CA GLU A 297 12.69 -10.56 -1.14
C GLU A 297 11.35 -11.19 -0.80
N ARG A 298 10.31 -10.86 -1.60
CA ARG A 298 8.95 -11.35 -1.38
C ARG A 298 8.36 -11.89 -2.68
N ASP A 299 7.86 -13.12 -2.61
CA ASP A 299 6.96 -13.71 -3.58
C ASP A 299 5.52 -13.39 -3.19
N SER A 300 4.69 -13.05 -4.17
CA SER A 300 3.30 -12.70 -3.94
C SER A 300 2.39 -13.30 -5.02
N ILE A 301 1.22 -13.77 -4.57
CA ILE A 301 0.11 -14.17 -5.44
C ILE A 301 -1.12 -13.40 -4.97
N GLY A 302 -1.75 -12.66 -5.89
CA GLY A 302 -3.00 -11.97 -5.66
C GLY A 302 -4.07 -12.42 -6.65
N VAL A 303 -5.28 -12.69 -6.18
CA VAL A 303 -6.45 -12.97 -7.02
C VAL A 303 -7.61 -12.16 -6.48
N ASP A 304 -8.18 -11.31 -7.32
CA ASP A 304 -9.40 -10.58 -7.05
C ASP A 304 -10.47 -11.01 -8.03
N TYR A 305 -11.65 -11.34 -7.53
CA TYR A 305 -12.82 -11.61 -8.33
C TYR A 305 -14.02 -10.88 -7.77
N GLU A 306 -14.74 -10.16 -8.62
CA GLU A 306 -16.02 -9.54 -8.30
C GLU A 306 -17.04 -9.88 -9.39
N HIS A 307 -18.23 -10.29 -8.96
CA HIS A 307 -19.39 -10.47 -9.81
C HIS A 307 -20.52 -9.53 -9.40
N GLN A 308 -21.02 -8.74 -10.36
CA GLN A 308 -22.13 -7.84 -10.16
C GLN A 308 -23.44 -8.51 -10.57
N PHE A 309 -24.26 -8.93 -9.60
CA PHE A 309 -25.54 -9.57 -9.89
C PHE A 309 -26.53 -8.62 -10.57
N ASN A 310 -26.56 -7.37 -10.08
CA ASN A 310 -27.41 -6.29 -10.59
C ASN A 310 -26.85 -4.93 -10.15
N GLY A 311 -27.55 -3.83 -10.47
CA GLY A 311 -27.10 -2.47 -10.10
C GLY A 311 -27.01 -2.19 -8.59
N ARG A 312 -27.44 -3.11 -7.71
CA ARG A 312 -27.42 -2.92 -6.26
C ARG A 312 -26.57 -3.93 -5.52
N SER A 313 -26.27 -5.07 -6.10
CA SER A 313 -25.60 -6.17 -5.37
C SER A 313 -24.43 -6.74 -6.15
N ALA A 314 -23.34 -6.96 -5.43
CA ALA A 314 -22.14 -7.61 -5.91
C ALA A 314 -21.59 -8.56 -4.84
N SER A 315 -20.88 -9.59 -5.24
CA SER A 315 -20.05 -10.42 -4.36
C SER A 315 -18.72 -10.70 -5.02
N GLY A 316 -17.74 -11.02 -4.21
CA GLY A 316 -16.43 -11.36 -4.70
C GLY A 316 -15.58 -12.07 -3.66
N ILE A 317 -14.35 -12.32 -4.04
CA ILE A 317 -13.33 -12.88 -3.17
C ILE A 317 -11.98 -12.23 -3.49
N ASN A 318 -11.24 -11.85 -2.45
CA ASN A 318 -9.84 -11.50 -2.55
C ASN A 318 -9.01 -12.61 -1.92
N ILE A 319 -7.97 -13.04 -2.60
CA ILE A 319 -7.00 -14.04 -2.14
C ILE A 319 -5.63 -13.40 -2.24
N SER A 320 -4.88 -13.39 -1.17
CA SER A 320 -3.48 -12.97 -1.15
C SER A 320 -2.63 -14.02 -0.47
N TRP A 321 -1.51 -14.35 -1.10
CA TRP A 321 -0.48 -15.19 -0.53
C TRP A 321 0.86 -14.48 -0.69
N HIS A 322 1.65 -14.50 0.38
CA HIS A 322 2.99 -13.92 0.41
C HIS A 322 3.96 -14.90 1.05
N ASN A 323 5.14 -15.04 0.44
CA ASN A 323 6.28 -15.68 1.06
C ASN A 323 7.43 -14.68 1.07
N THR A 324 7.95 -14.37 2.27
CA THR A 324 9.04 -13.41 2.45
C THR A 324 10.27 -14.16 2.93
N ASP A 325 11.34 -14.08 2.14
CA ASP A 325 12.65 -14.64 2.49
C ASP A 325 13.46 -13.57 3.23
N HIS A 326 13.70 -13.83 4.50
CA HIS A 326 14.55 -13.04 5.37
C HIS A 326 15.79 -13.87 5.73
N LEU A 327 16.97 -13.22 5.87
CA LEU A 327 18.25 -13.86 6.19
C LEU A 327 18.23 -14.86 7.37
N VAL A 328 17.27 -14.73 8.27
CA VAL A 328 17.16 -15.52 9.51
C VAL A 328 15.84 -16.31 9.58
N GLN A 329 14.81 -15.91 8.84
CA GLN A 329 13.47 -16.44 9.03
C GLN A 329 12.61 -16.29 7.76
N GLU A 330 12.13 -17.39 7.25
CA GLU A 330 11.12 -17.42 6.19
C GLU A 330 9.72 -17.22 6.81
N ARG A 331 8.87 -16.43 6.15
CA ARG A 331 7.51 -16.13 6.61
C ARG A 331 6.52 -16.32 5.46
N GLU A 332 5.46 -17.05 5.73
CA GLU A 332 4.38 -17.25 4.79
C GLU A 332 3.06 -16.72 5.35
N SER A 333 2.29 -16.02 4.53
CA SER A 333 0.94 -15.57 4.88
C SER A 333 -0.05 -15.89 3.76
N LEU A 334 -1.26 -16.29 4.17
CA LEU A 334 -2.39 -16.54 3.28
C LEU A 334 -3.62 -15.83 3.84
N THR A 335 -4.25 -14.98 3.01
CA THR A 335 -5.51 -14.32 3.35
C THR A 335 -6.57 -14.63 2.29
N LEU A 336 -7.75 -15.08 2.74
CA LEU A 336 -8.94 -15.32 1.93
C LEU A 336 -10.04 -14.41 2.42
N SER A 337 -10.61 -13.56 1.54
CA SER A 337 -11.58 -12.53 1.94
C SER A 337 -12.80 -12.50 1.00
N PRO A 338 -13.74 -13.47 1.09
CA PRO A 338 -15.02 -13.37 0.40
C PRO A 338 -15.87 -12.24 0.99
N PHE A 339 -16.57 -11.53 0.13
CA PHE A 339 -17.44 -10.42 0.51
C PHE A 339 -18.75 -10.41 -0.26
N TYR A 340 -19.75 -9.75 0.34
CA TYR A 340 -20.99 -9.37 -0.31
C TYR A 340 -21.27 -7.89 -0.05
N ARG A 341 -21.68 -7.16 -1.09
CA ARG A 341 -21.99 -5.74 -1.06
C ARG A 341 -23.39 -5.50 -1.57
N TYR A 342 -24.16 -4.66 -0.85
CA TYR A 342 -25.53 -4.32 -1.21
C TYR A 342 -25.79 -2.83 -1.03
N HIS A 343 -26.24 -2.14 -2.07
CA HIS A 343 -26.69 -0.76 -2.00
C HIS A 343 -28.13 -0.71 -1.48
N LEU A 344 -28.30 -0.36 -0.19
CA LEU A 344 -29.60 -0.14 0.44
C LEU A 344 -30.32 1.05 -0.20
N THR A 345 -29.56 2.12 -0.48
CA THR A 345 -29.99 3.28 -1.27
C THR A 345 -28.85 3.70 -2.21
N GLU A 346 -29.02 4.77 -3.00
CA GLU A 346 -27.94 5.32 -3.82
C GLU A 346 -26.75 5.83 -2.99
N LYS A 347 -27.00 6.22 -1.73
CA LYS A 347 -26.01 6.79 -0.82
C LYS A 347 -25.58 5.85 0.30
N LEU A 348 -26.33 4.78 0.57
CA LEU A 348 -26.07 3.88 1.68
C LEU A 348 -25.77 2.47 1.16
N GLN A 349 -24.58 1.97 1.49
CA GLN A 349 -24.08 0.66 1.13
C GLN A 349 -23.81 -0.17 2.39
N LEU A 350 -24.24 -1.42 2.37
CA LEU A 350 -23.89 -2.47 3.32
C LEU A 350 -22.80 -3.34 2.68
N LYS A 351 -21.75 -3.66 3.44
CA LYS A 351 -20.73 -4.65 3.05
C LYS A 351 -20.55 -5.65 4.19
N THR A 352 -20.55 -6.93 3.85
CA THR A 352 -20.16 -8.00 4.77
C THR A 352 -18.92 -8.68 4.20
N THR A 353 -17.97 -9.00 5.05
CA THR A 353 -16.71 -9.66 4.66
C THR A 353 -16.38 -10.73 5.69
N TYR A 354 -16.07 -11.91 5.24
CA TYR A 354 -15.39 -12.91 6.05
C TYR A 354 -13.92 -12.92 5.66
N ILE A 355 -13.00 -12.97 6.60
CA ILE A 355 -11.55 -12.95 6.36
C ILE A 355 -10.95 -14.13 7.12
N PHE A 356 -10.45 -15.09 6.39
CA PHE A 356 -9.57 -16.14 6.94
C PHE A 356 -8.13 -15.71 6.71
N ARG A 357 -7.30 -15.81 7.76
CA ARG A 357 -5.85 -15.55 7.69
C ARG A 357 -5.09 -16.71 8.28
N ARG A 358 -4.01 -17.07 7.62
CA ARG A 358 -3.00 -18.02 8.08
C ARG A 358 -1.65 -17.34 8.03
N PHE A 359 -0.88 -17.51 9.08
CA PHE A 359 0.47 -16.99 9.16
C PHE A 359 1.40 -18.07 9.70
N ASP A 360 2.48 -18.36 8.96
CA ASP A 360 3.50 -19.34 9.34
C ASP A 360 4.86 -18.65 9.51
N ARG A 361 5.53 -18.96 10.63
CA ARG A 361 6.91 -18.59 10.91
C ARG A 361 7.74 -19.86 10.99
N GLN A 362 8.47 -20.18 9.95
CA GLN A 362 9.24 -21.43 9.87
C GLN A 362 10.28 -21.58 10.99
N SER A 363 10.82 -20.49 11.56
CA SER A 363 11.81 -20.55 12.63
C SER A 363 11.25 -21.07 13.97
N THR A 364 9.97 -20.88 14.24
CA THR A 364 9.28 -21.30 15.45
C THR A 364 8.39 -22.52 15.25
N PHE A 365 8.24 -22.98 13.98
CA PHE A 365 7.30 -24.04 13.57
C PHE A 365 5.86 -23.75 14.02
N THR A 366 5.50 -22.48 14.10
CA THR A 366 4.20 -22.04 14.59
C THR A 366 3.36 -21.58 13.42
N GLU A 367 2.34 -22.35 13.08
CA GLU A 367 1.26 -21.97 12.18
C GLU A 367 0.09 -21.44 13.02
N VAL A 368 -0.39 -20.26 12.70
CA VAL A 368 -1.53 -19.64 13.41
C VAL A 368 -2.58 -19.15 12.42
N ASP A 369 -3.84 -19.38 12.77
CA ASP A 369 -5.00 -18.98 11.98
C ASP A 369 -5.81 -17.91 12.73
N SER A 370 -6.55 -17.09 11.97
CA SER A 370 -7.56 -16.17 12.48
C SER A 370 -8.74 -16.11 11.52
N ASN A 371 -9.94 -16.07 12.10
CA ASN A 371 -11.19 -15.86 11.37
C ASN A 371 -11.80 -14.53 11.81
N ARG A 372 -12.07 -13.66 10.83
CA ARG A 372 -12.73 -12.37 11.06
C ARG A 372 -14.06 -12.32 10.34
N PHE A 373 -15.04 -11.75 10.99
CA PHE A 373 -16.31 -11.42 10.37
C PHE A 373 -16.60 -9.93 10.53
N ASN A 374 -16.68 -9.22 9.40
CA ASN A 374 -16.90 -7.78 9.37
C ASN A 374 -18.26 -7.44 8.74
N VAL A 375 -18.95 -6.50 9.35
CA VAL A 375 -20.16 -5.87 8.80
C VAL A 375 -19.97 -4.36 8.83
N GLY A 376 -20.02 -3.75 7.67
CA GLY A 376 -19.80 -2.31 7.52
C GLY A 376 -20.94 -1.62 6.77
N LEU A 377 -21.16 -0.35 7.12
CA LEU A 377 -22.05 0.56 6.45
C LEU A 377 -21.24 1.76 5.95
N ARG A 378 -21.39 2.10 4.67
CA ARG A 378 -20.84 3.30 4.05
C ARG A 378 -21.97 4.22 3.63
N TYR A 379 -21.91 5.47 4.07
CA TYR A 379 -22.79 6.52 3.61
C TYR A 379 -21.98 7.57 2.83
N SER A 380 -22.43 7.91 1.62
CA SER A 380 -21.83 8.94 0.76
C SER A 380 -22.82 10.08 0.56
N PHE A 381 -22.37 11.32 0.72
CA PHE A 381 -23.21 12.53 0.68
C PHE A 381 -23.35 13.11 -0.71
#